data_469f89dd04802f59235f30fa99fb0716
#
_entry.id   469f89dd04802f59235f30fa99fb0716
#
_cell.length_a   1.000
_cell.length_b   1.000
_cell.length_c   1.000
_cell.angle_alpha   90.00
_cell.angle_beta   90.00
_cell.angle_gamma   90.00
#
_symmetry.space_group_name_H-M   'P 1'
#
loop_
_entity.id
_entity.type
_entity.pdbx_description
1 polymer ?
#
loop_
_entity_poly.entity_id
_entity_poly.type
_entity_poly.pdbx_seq_one_letter_code
_entity_poly.pdbx_strand_id
1 'polypeptide(L)'
;MSLNFVRYQHAHDFATPHEFDAAIQYGYGNWPSANARYLIGKETSIVCSPQLRDALPLRTPQDLLRATLLQHIEVPLAWQDWMEANGLDTSASRFGPGFNLYSLIIRAAVSGFGVGIVPTCLVEDELQAGTLVEPLKDRFDSPLGYYLCAPTARTNLSVYRLVAGWLEHCCNHAEGAAAPAVAEAGAGCIFCAPPHGANGANAVTTAATMAG
;
A
#
# COMPACT_ATOMS: atom_id res chain seq x y z
N MET A 1 -17.00 23.15 -3.24
CA MET A 1 -16.91 21.70 -3.07
C MET A 1 -15.95 21.45 -1.95
N SER A 2 -16.33 20.67 -0.94
CA SER A 2 -15.44 20.25 0.16
C SER A 2 -15.23 18.75 0.05
N LEU A 3 -13.97 18.30 0.16
CA LEU A 3 -13.59 16.89 0.16
C LEU A 3 -13.00 16.56 1.53
N ASN A 4 -13.62 15.61 2.23
CA ASN A 4 -13.18 15.20 3.55
C ASN A 4 -12.73 13.73 3.48
N PHE A 5 -11.51 13.44 3.91
CA PHE A 5 -11.00 12.09 4.07
C PHE A 5 -11.14 11.67 5.52
N VAL A 6 -11.78 10.55 5.75
CA VAL A 6 -11.94 9.97 7.08
C VAL A 6 -11.42 8.54 7.09
N ARG A 7 -10.83 8.13 8.20
CA ARG A 7 -10.36 6.76 8.38
C ARG A 7 -11.55 5.87 8.71
N TYR A 8 -11.64 4.73 8.04
CA TYR A 8 -12.68 3.73 8.27
C TYR A 8 -12.08 2.39 8.71
N GLN A 9 -12.69 1.72 9.69
CA GLN A 9 -12.09 0.56 10.36
C GLN A 9 -12.66 -0.80 9.94
N HIS A 10 -13.69 -0.83 9.09
CA HIS A 10 -14.35 -2.09 8.73
C HIS A 10 -14.44 -2.27 7.22
N ALA A 11 -14.37 -3.56 6.79
CA ALA A 11 -14.70 -3.93 5.43
C ALA A 11 -16.07 -3.36 5.06
N HIS A 12 -16.12 -2.62 3.97
CA HIS A 12 -17.28 -1.81 3.66
C HIS A 12 -18.33 -2.61 2.93
N ASP A 13 -19.54 -2.63 3.48
CA ASP A 13 -20.72 -3.13 2.80
C ASP A 13 -21.43 -1.98 2.07
N PHE A 14 -21.24 -1.88 0.76
CA PHE A 14 -21.85 -0.86 -0.08
C PHE A 14 -23.36 -1.07 -0.32
N ALA A 15 -23.96 -2.13 0.20
CA ALA A 15 -25.39 -2.38 0.13
C ALA A 15 -26.20 -1.56 1.15
N THR A 16 -25.54 -1.12 2.24
CA THR A 16 -26.21 -0.30 3.28
C THR A 16 -25.98 1.20 3.05
N PRO A 17 -26.89 2.10 3.51
CA PRO A 17 -26.66 3.54 3.44
C PRO A 17 -25.45 3.96 4.26
N HIS A 18 -24.62 4.87 3.71
CA HIS A 18 -23.35 5.26 4.31
C HIS A 18 -23.22 6.76 4.50
N GLU A 19 -22.40 7.14 5.50
CA GLU A 19 -22.04 8.52 5.79
C GLU A 19 -21.03 9.10 4.77
N PHE A 20 -20.44 8.26 3.91
CA PHE A 20 -19.47 8.68 2.90
C PHE A 20 -19.89 8.23 1.48
N ASP A 21 -19.35 8.92 0.49
CA ASP A 21 -19.72 8.77 -0.91
C ASP A 21 -18.88 7.74 -1.64
N ALA A 22 -17.64 7.58 -1.23
CA ALA A 22 -16.68 6.62 -1.77
C ALA A 22 -15.66 6.20 -0.72
N ALA A 23 -15.00 5.07 -0.95
CA ALA A 23 -13.93 4.56 -0.09
C ALA A 23 -12.75 4.10 -0.94
N ILE A 24 -11.52 4.34 -0.48
CA ILE A 24 -10.33 3.70 -1.04
C ILE A 24 -10.12 2.42 -0.25
N GLN A 25 -10.13 1.28 -0.96
CA GLN A 25 -9.95 -0.04 -0.36
C GLN A 25 -8.80 -0.80 -1.00
N TYR A 26 -8.08 -1.57 -0.18
CA TYR A 26 -7.05 -2.49 -0.65
C TYR A 26 -7.64 -3.90 -0.78
N GLY A 27 -7.45 -4.55 -1.93
CA GLY A 27 -7.98 -5.88 -2.17
C GLY A 27 -7.97 -6.27 -3.65
N TYR A 28 -8.78 -7.27 -3.99
CA TYR A 28 -8.82 -7.87 -5.34
C TYR A 28 -9.64 -7.07 -6.38
N GLY A 29 -10.30 -5.99 -5.99
CA GLY A 29 -11.08 -5.16 -6.91
C GLY A 29 -12.54 -5.60 -7.07
N ASN A 30 -13.04 -6.53 -6.27
CA ASN A 30 -14.40 -7.03 -6.33
C ASN A 30 -15.07 -6.94 -4.95
N TRP A 31 -15.88 -5.91 -4.77
CA TRP A 31 -16.71 -5.74 -3.58
C TRP A 31 -18.18 -5.82 -3.95
N PRO A 32 -19.00 -6.57 -3.20
CA PRO A 32 -20.45 -6.63 -3.44
C PRO A 32 -21.07 -5.24 -3.42
N SER A 33 -21.99 -4.98 -4.35
CA SER A 33 -22.75 -3.72 -4.46
C SER A 33 -21.92 -2.46 -4.71
N ALA A 34 -20.63 -2.59 -5.00
CA ALA A 34 -19.74 -1.49 -5.33
C ALA A 34 -19.23 -1.55 -6.77
N ASN A 35 -19.04 -0.38 -7.36
CA ASN A 35 -18.16 -0.21 -8.50
C ASN A 35 -16.76 0.08 -7.97
N ALA A 36 -15.79 -0.76 -8.30
CA ALA A 36 -14.41 -0.63 -7.89
C ALA A 36 -13.56 -0.20 -9.08
N ARG A 37 -12.83 0.90 -8.91
CA ARG A 37 -11.94 1.49 -9.91
C ARG A 37 -10.51 1.39 -9.42
N TYR A 38 -9.66 0.67 -10.14
CA TYR A 38 -8.26 0.53 -9.78
C TYR A 38 -7.55 1.90 -9.75
N LEU A 39 -6.71 2.10 -8.75
CA LEU A 39 -5.88 3.29 -8.59
C LEU A 39 -4.40 2.94 -8.74
N ILE A 40 -3.85 2.13 -7.81
CA ILE A 40 -2.40 1.88 -7.70
C ILE A 40 -2.12 0.67 -6.78
N GLY A 41 -0.86 0.24 -6.71
CA GLY A 41 -0.37 -0.62 -5.63
C GLY A 41 -0.38 -2.11 -5.91
N LYS A 42 -0.52 -2.53 -7.18
CA LYS A 42 -0.32 -3.93 -7.57
C LYS A 42 1.16 -4.31 -7.62
N GLU A 43 2.01 -3.38 -8.07
CA GLU A 43 3.44 -3.61 -8.04
C GLU A 43 3.93 -3.60 -6.59
N THR A 44 4.70 -4.63 -6.21
CA THR A 44 5.26 -4.76 -4.86
C THR A 44 6.77 -4.82 -4.91
N SER A 45 7.41 -4.21 -3.91
CA SER A 45 8.85 -4.20 -3.70
C SER A 45 9.22 -4.97 -2.44
N ILE A 46 10.33 -5.69 -2.49
CA ILE A 46 10.99 -6.24 -1.32
C ILE A 46 11.96 -5.19 -0.81
N VAL A 47 11.79 -4.77 0.44
CA VAL A 47 12.54 -3.66 1.01
C VAL A 47 13.15 -4.01 2.35
N CYS A 48 14.34 -3.44 2.62
CA CYS A 48 15.01 -3.50 3.91
C CYS A 48 15.87 -2.24 4.13
N SER A 49 16.38 -2.06 5.35
CA SER A 49 17.36 -1.00 5.59
C SER A 49 18.71 -1.31 4.91
N PRO A 50 19.47 -0.28 4.50
CA PRO A 50 20.83 -0.47 3.98
C PRO A 50 21.72 -1.27 4.92
N GLN A 51 21.62 -1.03 6.24
CA GLN A 51 22.39 -1.73 7.25
C GLN A 51 22.09 -3.24 7.27
N LEU A 52 20.83 -3.62 7.11
CA LEU A 52 20.45 -5.04 7.06
C LEU A 52 20.95 -5.70 5.77
N ARG A 53 20.86 -5.04 4.63
CA ARG A 53 21.40 -5.51 3.35
C ARG A 53 22.91 -5.75 3.43
N ASP A 54 23.65 -4.84 4.10
CA ASP A 54 25.09 -4.94 4.20
C ASP A 54 25.53 -6.01 5.21
N ALA A 55 24.72 -6.25 6.26
CA ALA A 55 24.95 -7.30 7.25
C ALA A 55 24.61 -8.71 6.73
N LEU A 56 23.61 -8.81 5.86
CA LEU A 56 23.20 -10.06 5.21
C LEU A 56 23.37 -9.91 3.69
N PRO A 57 24.07 -10.84 3.02
CA PRO A 57 24.31 -10.76 1.57
C PRO A 57 23.01 -11.11 0.80
N LEU A 58 22.00 -10.22 0.87
CA LEU A 58 20.71 -10.38 0.22
C LEU A 58 20.81 -10.09 -1.28
N ARG A 59 21.31 -11.02 -2.06
CA ARG A 59 21.56 -10.87 -3.51
C ARG A 59 20.69 -11.78 -4.38
N THR A 60 20.15 -12.83 -3.79
CA THR A 60 19.32 -13.82 -4.45
C THR A 60 18.04 -14.06 -3.64
N PRO A 61 16.96 -14.57 -4.27
CA PRO A 61 15.77 -14.97 -3.55
C PRO A 61 16.03 -15.91 -2.37
N GLN A 62 16.98 -16.85 -2.50
CA GLN A 62 17.36 -17.80 -1.47
C GLN A 62 17.97 -17.14 -0.23
N ASP A 63 18.61 -15.99 -0.37
CA ASP A 63 19.22 -15.29 0.75
C ASP A 63 18.16 -14.74 1.73
N LEU A 64 16.94 -14.48 1.24
CA LEU A 64 15.83 -14.01 2.08
C LEU A 64 15.41 -15.04 3.13
N LEU A 65 15.65 -16.34 2.90
CA LEU A 65 15.37 -17.39 3.88
C LEU A 65 16.17 -17.21 5.19
N ARG A 66 17.24 -16.43 5.16
CA ARG A 66 18.08 -16.11 6.33
C ARG A 66 17.64 -14.85 7.06
N ALA A 67 16.82 -14.02 6.41
CA ALA A 67 16.34 -12.77 6.97
C ALA A 67 15.07 -12.98 7.79
N THR A 68 14.76 -12.07 8.68
CA THR A 68 13.45 -11.98 9.33
C THR A 68 12.46 -11.36 8.36
N LEU A 69 11.40 -12.08 8.02
CA LEU A 69 10.36 -11.62 7.09
C LEU A 69 9.21 -10.97 7.86
N LEU A 70 9.02 -9.68 7.62
CA LEU A 70 7.93 -8.91 8.23
C LEU A 70 6.62 -9.24 7.52
N GLN A 71 5.56 -9.53 8.28
CA GLN A 71 4.31 -10.02 7.73
C GLN A 71 3.20 -8.98 7.82
N HIS A 72 2.34 -8.92 6.80
CA HIS A 72 1.06 -8.21 6.89
C HIS A 72 -0.03 -9.21 7.25
N ILE A 73 -0.68 -9.06 8.41
CA ILE A 73 -1.63 -10.07 8.93
C ILE A 73 -2.90 -10.20 8.07
N GLU A 74 -3.28 -9.14 7.35
CA GLU A 74 -4.44 -9.16 6.43
C GLU A 74 -4.06 -9.61 5.02
N VAL A 75 -2.76 -9.81 4.74
CA VAL A 75 -2.24 -10.33 3.47
C VAL A 75 -1.27 -11.48 3.78
N PRO A 76 -1.75 -12.54 4.44
CA PRO A 76 -0.88 -13.59 5.00
C PRO A 76 -0.13 -14.40 3.95
N LEU A 77 -0.63 -14.42 2.71
CA LEU A 77 -0.04 -15.20 1.61
C LEU A 77 1.02 -14.43 0.81
N ALA A 78 1.25 -13.14 1.06
CA ALA A 78 2.16 -12.32 0.25
C ALA A 78 3.57 -12.93 0.12
N TRP A 79 4.15 -13.41 1.22
CA TRP A 79 5.45 -14.07 1.21
C TRP A 79 5.39 -15.46 0.57
N GLN A 80 4.32 -16.21 0.78
CA GLN A 80 4.13 -17.53 0.18
C GLN A 80 4.03 -17.40 -1.34
N ASP A 81 3.18 -16.53 -1.85
CA ASP A 81 2.98 -16.29 -3.28
C ASP A 81 4.30 -15.87 -3.95
N TRP A 82 5.05 -14.97 -3.29
CA TRP A 82 6.36 -14.55 -3.80
C TRP A 82 7.37 -15.69 -3.82
N MET A 83 7.44 -16.50 -2.75
CA MET A 83 8.37 -17.63 -2.68
C MET A 83 8.03 -18.71 -3.70
N GLU A 84 6.76 -19.04 -3.86
CA GLU A 84 6.29 -19.99 -4.87
C GLU A 84 6.67 -19.53 -6.28
N ALA A 85 6.48 -18.23 -6.59
CA ALA A 85 6.87 -17.65 -7.87
C ALA A 85 8.39 -17.74 -8.12
N ASN A 86 9.21 -17.79 -7.05
CA ASN A 86 10.67 -17.93 -7.13
C ASN A 86 11.16 -19.37 -6.91
N GLY A 87 10.26 -20.35 -6.83
CA GLY A 87 10.61 -21.76 -6.66
C GLY A 87 11.24 -22.09 -5.29
N LEU A 88 10.87 -21.32 -4.24
CA LEU A 88 11.39 -21.48 -2.89
C LEU A 88 10.38 -22.20 -1.99
N ASP A 89 10.90 -23.01 -1.06
CA ASP A 89 10.10 -23.62 -0.01
C ASP A 89 9.97 -22.67 1.18
N THR A 90 8.72 -22.38 1.56
CA THR A 90 8.38 -21.52 2.70
C THR A 90 8.75 -22.13 4.06
N SER A 91 8.92 -23.46 4.15
CA SER A 91 9.20 -24.17 5.40
C SER A 91 10.51 -23.73 6.07
N ALA A 92 11.47 -23.23 5.31
CA ALA A 92 12.76 -22.75 5.80
C ALA A 92 12.75 -21.26 6.20
N SER A 93 11.64 -20.57 6.05
CA SER A 93 11.54 -19.13 6.23
C SER A 93 11.44 -18.73 7.69
N ARG A 94 12.05 -17.59 8.03
CA ARG A 94 11.97 -17.00 9.36
C ARG A 94 10.93 -15.90 9.38
N PHE A 95 9.69 -16.25 9.63
CA PHE A 95 8.62 -15.30 9.80
C PHE A 95 8.79 -14.52 11.11
N GLY A 96 8.84 -13.21 10.99
CA GLY A 96 8.92 -12.26 12.09
C GLY A 96 7.54 -11.82 12.57
N PRO A 97 7.47 -10.67 13.28
CA PRO A 97 6.21 -10.14 13.77
C PRO A 97 5.26 -9.79 12.62
N GLY A 98 3.96 -9.99 12.87
CA GLY A 98 2.89 -9.57 11.98
C GLY A 98 2.39 -8.18 12.33
N PHE A 99 2.12 -7.38 11.30
CA PHE A 99 1.57 -6.04 11.41
C PHE A 99 0.27 -5.94 10.60
N ASN A 100 -0.62 -5.09 11.05
CA ASN A 100 -1.88 -4.84 10.34
C ASN A 100 -1.84 -3.62 9.42
N LEU A 101 -0.71 -2.91 9.36
CA LEU A 101 -0.51 -1.73 8.53
C LEU A 101 0.83 -1.80 7.82
N TYR A 102 0.84 -1.48 6.52
CA TYR A 102 2.09 -1.34 5.76
C TYR A 102 3.02 -0.27 6.35
N SER A 103 2.49 0.85 6.87
CA SER A 103 3.30 1.88 7.54
C SER A 103 4.10 1.35 8.72
N LEU A 104 3.60 0.36 9.46
CA LEU A 104 4.33 -0.29 10.54
C LEU A 104 5.42 -1.24 10.00
N ILE A 105 5.13 -1.96 8.91
CA ILE A 105 6.13 -2.80 8.22
C ILE A 105 7.27 -1.91 7.71
N ILE A 106 6.94 -0.80 7.05
CA ILE A 106 7.92 0.16 6.52
C ILE A 106 8.81 0.70 7.65
N ARG A 107 8.21 1.13 8.76
CA ARG A 107 8.95 1.60 9.94
C ARG A 107 9.85 0.53 10.52
N ALA A 108 9.38 -0.71 10.64
CA ALA A 108 10.16 -1.83 11.11
C ALA A 108 11.34 -2.14 10.17
N ALA A 109 11.10 -2.11 8.86
CA ALA A 109 12.14 -2.32 7.84
C ALA A 109 13.22 -1.21 7.89
N VAL A 110 12.83 0.07 7.97
CA VAL A 110 13.75 1.22 8.15
C VAL A 110 14.61 1.04 9.41
N SER A 111 14.00 0.55 10.50
CA SER A 111 14.71 0.29 11.76
C SER A 111 15.58 -0.98 11.74
N GLY A 112 15.66 -1.70 10.61
CA GLY A 112 16.51 -2.88 10.47
C GLY A 112 15.95 -4.16 11.10
N PHE A 113 14.67 -4.20 11.49
CA PHE A 113 14.06 -5.38 12.12
C PHE A 113 13.87 -6.57 11.16
N GLY A 114 13.87 -6.31 9.86
CA GLY A 114 13.68 -7.37 8.87
C GLY A 114 13.45 -6.84 7.46
N VAL A 115 13.02 -7.74 6.59
CA VAL A 115 12.68 -7.50 5.19
C VAL A 115 11.16 -7.48 5.06
N GLY A 116 10.63 -6.46 4.41
CA GLY A 116 9.20 -6.33 4.11
C GLY A 116 8.90 -6.54 2.64
N ILE A 117 7.71 -7.08 2.34
CA ILE A 117 7.10 -7.04 1.02
C ILE A 117 5.95 -6.05 1.08
N VAL A 118 6.01 -5.00 0.27
CA VAL A 118 5.09 -3.86 0.36
C VAL A 118 4.74 -3.33 -1.04
N PRO A 119 3.54 -2.74 -1.24
CA PRO A 119 3.27 -2.01 -2.47
C PRO A 119 4.33 -0.93 -2.71
N THR A 120 4.91 -0.89 -3.91
CA THR A 120 6.02 0.02 -4.27
C THR A 120 5.64 1.47 -4.04
N CYS A 121 4.41 1.85 -4.38
CA CYS A 121 3.90 3.22 -4.20
C CYS A 121 3.87 3.72 -2.74
N LEU A 122 4.06 2.85 -1.75
CA LEU A 122 4.10 3.22 -0.34
C LEU A 122 5.50 3.48 0.20
N VAL A 123 6.55 3.23 -0.59
CA VAL A 123 7.95 3.29 -0.16
C VAL A 123 8.84 4.11 -1.10
N GLU A 124 8.25 4.81 -2.07
CA GLU A 124 9.00 5.62 -3.03
C GLU A 124 9.86 6.68 -2.33
N ASP A 125 9.32 7.36 -1.32
CA ASP A 125 10.03 8.39 -0.57
C ASP A 125 11.22 7.79 0.21
N GLU A 126 11.04 6.63 0.86
CA GLU A 126 12.10 5.93 1.58
C GLU A 126 13.18 5.39 0.65
N LEU A 127 12.80 4.92 -0.53
CA LEU A 127 13.74 4.46 -1.57
C LEU A 127 14.54 5.64 -2.13
N GLN A 128 13.89 6.76 -2.44
CA GLN A 128 14.57 7.98 -2.91
C GLN A 128 15.50 8.58 -1.85
N ALA A 129 15.06 8.60 -0.59
CA ALA A 129 15.87 9.06 0.54
C ALA A 129 16.99 8.10 0.92
N GLY A 130 16.98 6.85 0.39
CA GLY A 130 17.95 5.81 0.71
C GLY A 130 17.83 5.26 2.13
N THR A 131 16.72 5.50 2.82
CA THR A 131 16.42 4.92 4.14
C THR A 131 15.94 3.47 4.02
N LEU A 132 15.37 3.10 2.87
CA LEU A 132 15.14 1.74 2.43
C LEU A 132 15.89 1.48 1.12
N VAL A 133 16.15 0.21 0.87
CA VAL A 133 16.72 -0.30 -0.39
C VAL A 133 15.98 -1.54 -0.83
N GLU A 134 15.94 -1.78 -2.13
CA GLU A 134 15.50 -3.03 -2.73
C GLU A 134 16.71 -3.97 -2.85
N PRO A 135 16.87 -4.99 -1.98
CA PRO A 135 17.99 -5.92 -2.07
C PRO A 135 17.91 -6.80 -3.31
N LEU A 136 16.69 -7.07 -3.77
CA LEU A 136 16.38 -7.76 -5.02
C LEU A 136 15.67 -6.76 -5.94
N LYS A 137 16.11 -6.68 -7.19
CA LYS A 137 15.56 -5.70 -8.16
C LYS A 137 14.26 -6.17 -8.82
N ASP A 138 13.91 -7.44 -8.65
CA ASP A 138 12.72 -8.01 -9.27
C ASP A 138 11.50 -7.59 -8.45
N ARG A 139 10.64 -6.81 -9.07
CA ARG A 139 9.34 -6.43 -8.54
C ARG A 139 8.33 -7.53 -8.86
N PHE A 140 7.37 -7.70 -8.00
CA PHE A 140 6.35 -8.73 -8.09
C PHE A 140 4.97 -8.11 -8.21
N ASP A 141 4.20 -8.56 -9.20
CA ASP A 141 2.82 -8.13 -9.37
C ASP A 141 1.89 -8.89 -8.41
N SER A 142 1.33 -8.17 -7.47
CA SER A 142 0.29 -8.68 -6.56
C SER A 142 -1.08 -8.66 -7.25
N PRO A 143 -1.95 -9.63 -7.01
CA PRO A 143 -3.35 -9.55 -7.41
C PRO A 143 -4.12 -8.49 -6.62
N LEU A 144 -3.55 -7.98 -5.52
CA LEU A 144 -4.13 -6.96 -4.66
C LEU A 144 -3.67 -5.57 -5.08
N GLY A 145 -4.54 -4.58 -4.88
CA GLY A 145 -4.23 -3.17 -5.15
C GLY A 145 -5.19 -2.24 -4.44
N TYR A 146 -4.97 -0.94 -4.56
CA TYR A 146 -5.87 0.10 -4.06
C TYR A 146 -6.91 0.44 -5.11
N TYR A 147 -8.16 0.51 -4.68
CA TYR A 147 -9.31 0.79 -5.54
C TYR A 147 -10.19 1.87 -4.93
N LEU A 148 -10.67 2.78 -5.76
CA LEU A 148 -11.76 3.68 -5.40
C LEU A 148 -13.08 2.92 -5.57
N CYS A 149 -13.75 2.67 -4.46
CA CYS A 149 -15.01 1.94 -4.40
C CYS A 149 -16.17 2.90 -4.06
N ALA A 150 -17.26 2.80 -4.80
CA ALA A 150 -18.49 3.55 -4.52
C ALA A 150 -19.72 2.73 -4.84
N PRO A 151 -20.88 2.98 -4.17
CA PRO A 151 -22.15 2.39 -4.57
C PRO A 151 -22.43 2.68 -6.05
N THR A 152 -22.91 1.69 -6.81
CA THR A 152 -23.14 1.83 -8.26
C THR A 152 -24.02 3.03 -8.60
N ALA A 153 -25.00 3.34 -7.74
CA ALA A 153 -25.90 4.49 -7.93
C ALA A 153 -25.16 5.85 -7.85
N ARG A 154 -24.01 5.93 -7.16
CA ARG A 154 -23.25 7.17 -6.97
C ARG A 154 -22.17 7.40 -8.01
N THR A 155 -21.79 6.39 -8.78
CA THR A 155 -20.73 6.51 -9.80
C THR A 155 -21.09 7.46 -10.95
N ASN A 156 -22.37 7.73 -11.16
CA ASN A 156 -22.86 8.68 -12.16
C ASN A 156 -22.83 10.14 -11.72
N LEU A 157 -22.61 10.42 -10.45
CA LEU A 157 -22.51 11.78 -9.93
C LEU A 157 -21.28 12.50 -10.51
N SER A 158 -21.47 13.76 -10.93
CA SER A 158 -20.39 14.57 -11.52
C SER A 158 -19.23 14.74 -10.54
N VAL A 159 -19.54 14.87 -9.25
CA VAL A 159 -18.53 15.01 -8.17
C VAL A 159 -17.69 13.74 -8.02
N TYR A 160 -18.33 12.55 -8.06
CA TYR A 160 -17.58 11.29 -8.02
C TYR A 160 -16.61 11.19 -9.21
N ARG A 161 -17.10 11.48 -10.44
CA ARG A 161 -16.26 11.41 -11.64
C ARG A 161 -15.07 12.38 -11.59
N LEU A 162 -15.28 13.58 -11.04
CA LEU A 162 -14.22 14.57 -10.87
C LEU A 162 -13.15 14.06 -9.90
N VAL A 163 -13.55 13.54 -8.74
CA VAL A 163 -12.63 13.01 -7.72
C VAL A 163 -11.92 11.76 -8.22
N ALA A 164 -12.64 10.85 -8.88
CA ALA A 164 -12.05 9.66 -9.47
C ALA A 164 -10.98 10.00 -10.51
N GLY A 165 -11.28 10.92 -11.43
CA GLY A 165 -10.33 11.37 -12.44
C GLY A 165 -9.10 12.08 -11.84
N TRP A 166 -9.30 12.87 -10.77
CA TRP A 166 -8.18 13.49 -10.05
C TRP A 166 -7.30 12.45 -9.34
N LEU A 167 -7.89 11.48 -8.64
CA LEU A 167 -7.13 10.41 -7.98
C LEU A 167 -6.34 9.57 -8.99
N GLU A 168 -6.95 9.20 -10.12
CA GLU A 168 -6.25 8.47 -11.19
C GLU A 168 -5.09 9.27 -11.76
N HIS A 169 -5.30 10.58 -11.97
CA HIS A 169 -4.23 11.45 -12.45
C HIS A 169 -3.06 11.49 -11.46
N CYS A 170 -3.34 11.63 -10.16
CA CYS A 170 -2.31 11.60 -9.12
C CYS A 170 -1.56 10.26 -9.09
N CYS A 171 -2.28 9.13 -9.16
CA CYS A 171 -1.67 7.80 -9.13
C CYS A 171 -0.81 7.51 -10.37
N ASN A 172 -1.30 7.88 -11.57
CA ASN A 172 -0.55 7.67 -12.82
C ASN A 172 0.74 8.49 -12.88
N HIS A 173 0.79 9.64 -12.20
CA HIS A 173 2.01 10.43 -12.11
C HIS A 173 2.98 9.89 -11.06
N ALA A 174 2.50 9.18 -10.05
CA ALA A 174 3.36 8.51 -9.09
C ALA A 174 4.08 7.29 -9.73
N GLU A 175 3.45 6.56 -10.63
CA GLU A 175 4.09 5.41 -11.33
C GLU A 175 5.09 5.84 -12.44
N GLY A 176 5.12 7.11 -12.84
CA GLY A 176 5.92 7.61 -13.99
C GLY A 176 6.94 8.71 -13.72
N ALA A 177 7.01 9.26 -12.54
CA ALA A 177 7.82 10.44 -12.26
C ALA A 177 9.09 10.13 -11.46
N ALA A 178 10.22 10.16 -12.17
CA ALA A 178 11.41 10.80 -11.58
C ALA A 178 10.98 12.22 -11.17
N ALA A 179 11.00 12.52 -9.88
CA ALA A 179 10.44 13.74 -9.32
C ALA A 179 10.92 15.00 -10.06
N PRO A 180 10.02 15.90 -10.52
CA PRO A 180 10.41 17.26 -10.76
C PRO A 180 10.66 17.90 -9.38
N ALA A 181 11.82 18.52 -9.23
CA ALA A 181 12.09 19.42 -8.12
C ALA A 181 11.04 20.53 -8.11
N VAL A 182 10.03 20.42 -7.29
CA VAL A 182 9.08 21.49 -7.01
C VAL A 182 9.14 21.76 -5.52
N ALA A 183 9.78 22.87 -5.23
CA ALA A 183 9.54 23.61 -4.01
C ALA A 183 8.05 24.02 -3.95
N GLU A 184 7.53 23.95 -2.68
CA GLU A 184 6.28 24.55 -2.22
C GLU A 184 4.98 23.80 -2.47
N ALA A 185 4.39 23.46 -1.35
CA ALA A 185 3.08 22.92 -0.99
C ALA A 185 3.04 21.40 -0.80
N GLY A 186 3.22 20.98 0.44
CA GLY A 186 2.91 19.72 1.13
C GLY A 186 1.86 18.77 0.55
N ALA A 187 2.07 18.27 -0.66
CA ALA A 187 1.31 17.18 -1.23
C ALA A 187 2.11 15.89 -1.05
N GLY A 188 2.21 15.42 0.20
CA GLY A 188 2.60 14.05 0.49
C GLY A 188 1.61 13.10 -0.16
N CYS A 189 2.07 11.93 -0.58
CA CYS A 189 1.24 10.87 -1.12
C CYS A 189 0.02 10.66 -0.20
N ILE A 190 -1.18 10.70 -0.75
CA ILE A 190 -2.45 10.58 0.01
C ILE A 190 -2.50 9.28 0.81
N PHE A 191 -1.71 8.29 0.40
CA PHE A 191 -1.58 6.99 1.04
C PHE A 191 -0.51 6.94 2.14
N CYS A 192 0.44 7.88 2.16
CA CYS A 192 1.60 7.88 3.04
C CYS A 192 1.58 8.92 4.15
N ALA A 193 0.64 9.87 4.17
CA ALA A 193 0.61 10.92 5.20
C ALA A 193 0.37 10.32 6.59
N PRO A 194 1.34 10.42 7.53
CA PRO A 194 1.08 10.03 8.90
C PRO A 194 0.19 11.09 9.53
N PRO A 195 -0.91 10.73 10.19
CA PRO A 195 -1.54 11.63 11.12
C PRO A 195 -0.61 11.79 12.33
N HIS A 196 -0.19 12.99 12.65
CA HIS A 196 0.35 13.31 13.95
C HIS A 196 -0.71 12.98 15.01
N GLY A 197 -0.43 11.99 15.87
CA GLY A 197 -1.21 11.71 17.09
C GLY A 197 -1.89 10.36 17.13
N ALA A 198 -1.30 9.48 17.90
CA ALA A 198 -1.84 8.39 18.74
C ALA A 198 -2.92 7.42 18.22
N ASN A 199 -2.56 6.15 18.34
CA ASN A 199 -3.37 4.95 18.58
C ASN A 199 -4.12 4.27 17.44
N GLY A 200 -3.65 3.07 17.14
CA GLY A 200 -4.46 1.85 16.89
C GLY A 200 -4.89 1.57 15.47
N ALA A 201 -4.30 0.52 14.97
CA ALA A 201 -4.81 -0.56 14.12
C ALA A 201 -5.78 -0.25 12.95
N ASN A 202 -5.48 -0.83 11.86
CA ASN A 202 -6.24 -1.42 10.74
C ASN A 202 -5.94 -0.83 9.37
N ALA A 203 -6.01 -1.73 8.37
CA ALA A 203 -5.87 -1.42 6.95
C ALA A 203 -6.50 -0.07 6.61
N VAL A 204 -5.74 0.83 6.01
CA VAL A 204 -6.22 2.19 5.75
C VAL A 204 -7.28 2.14 4.66
N THR A 205 -8.52 1.96 5.06
CA THR A 205 -9.65 2.30 4.24
C THR A 205 -9.92 3.78 4.47
N THR A 206 -9.68 4.60 3.47
CA THR A 206 -9.99 6.02 3.51
C THR A 206 -11.33 6.24 2.85
N ALA A 207 -12.29 6.82 3.57
CA ALA A 207 -13.60 7.18 3.05
C ALA A 207 -13.66 8.67 2.75
N ALA A 208 -14.31 9.05 1.66
CA ALA A 208 -14.47 10.42 1.23
C ALA A 208 -15.95 10.82 1.27
N THR A 209 -16.25 11.95 1.90
CA THR A 209 -17.56 12.60 1.86
C THR A 209 -17.47 13.84 0.98
N MET A 210 -18.35 13.94 0.02
CA MET A 210 -18.39 14.98 -0.99
C MET A 210 -19.64 15.85 -0.75
N ALA A 211 -19.45 17.04 -0.14
CA ALA A 211 -20.52 18.01 -0.02
C ALA A 211 -20.57 18.90 -1.27
N GLY A 212 -21.75 18.92 -1.90
CA GLY A 212 -22.07 19.77 -3.04
C GLY A 212 -22.26 21.22 -2.68
#